data_def0a001c83a6fecf5215e4b9a6dc3a7
#
_entry.id   def0a001c83a6fecf5215e4b9a6dc3a7
#
_cell.length_a   1.000
_cell.length_b   1.000
_cell.length_c   1.000
_cell.angle_alpha   90.00
_cell.angle_beta   90.00
_cell.angle_gamma   90.00
#
_symmetry.space_group_name_H-M   'P 1'
#
loop_
_entity.id
_entity.type
_entity.pdbx_description
1 polymer ?
#
loop_
_entity_poly.entity_id
_entity_poly.type
_entity_poly.pdbx_seq_one_letter_code
_entity_poly.pdbx_strand_id
1 'polypeptide(L)'
;IILGGDGTVNEALQGIENSELVSIGYIPTGSSNDLARALKLSADPKELLLHILEESNPHMIDLGILTYESNADVTSRLHSHPTHRSRYFIVSSGIGFDAAVCEEALSSPIKNALNKLRLGKLTYLCIALKQLFAAKAISCEITLDGSETIYIPKLLFTALMIHPFEGGGFCFCPQADNQ
;
A
#
# COMPACT_ATOMS: atom_id res chain seq x y z
N ILE A 1 8.68 9.59 -15.16
CA ILE A 1 7.26 9.25 -15.37
C ILE A 1 7.08 7.76 -15.07
N ILE A 2 6.08 7.42 -14.28
CA ILE A 2 5.73 6.05 -13.90
C ILE A 2 4.44 5.65 -14.63
N LEU A 3 4.49 4.54 -15.39
CA LEU A 3 3.32 3.91 -15.98
C LEU A 3 3.07 2.60 -15.23
N GLY A 4 1.98 2.52 -14.48
CA GLY A 4 1.70 1.33 -13.69
C GLY A 4 0.50 1.49 -12.77
N GLY A 5 0.34 0.57 -11.83
CA GLY A 5 -0.61 0.66 -10.73
C GLY A 5 0.06 1.15 -9.45
N ASP A 6 -0.72 1.18 -8.35
CA ASP A 6 -0.28 1.64 -7.03
C ASP A 6 1.00 0.91 -6.55
N GLY A 7 1.08 -0.40 -6.78
CA GLY A 7 2.26 -1.19 -6.45
C GLY A 7 3.52 -0.77 -7.23
N THR A 8 3.38 -0.39 -8.51
CA THR A 8 4.50 0.09 -9.33
C THR A 8 5.04 1.42 -8.80
N VAL A 9 4.13 2.33 -8.42
CA VAL A 9 4.52 3.60 -7.79
C VAL A 9 5.23 3.33 -6.47
N ASN A 10 4.64 2.46 -5.64
CA ASN A 10 5.19 2.11 -4.33
C ASN A 10 6.61 1.50 -4.43
N GLU A 11 6.87 0.63 -5.39
CA GLU A 11 8.21 0.08 -5.60
C GLU A 11 9.20 1.13 -6.16
N ALA A 12 8.74 2.02 -7.05
CA ALA A 12 9.59 3.09 -7.56
C ALA A 12 10.05 4.05 -6.46
N LEU A 13 9.19 4.34 -5.49
CA LEU A 13 9.52 5.18 -4.33
C LEU A 13 10.68 4.61 -3.49
N GLN A 14 10.85 3.29 -3.44
CA GLN A 14 11.93 2.67 -2.66
C GLN A 14 13.33 2.99 -3.24
N GLY A 15 13.41 3.35 -4.51
CA GLY A 15 14.66 3.71 -5.18
C GLY A 15 14.97 5.22 -5.16
N ILE A 16 14.13 6.04 -4.57
CA ILE A 16 14.33 7.50 -4.50
C ILE A 16 15.04 7.84 -3.18
N GLU A 17 16.29 8.25 -3.27
CA GLU A 17 17.09 8.63 -2.10
C GLU A 17 16.68 9.98 -1.51
N ASN A 18 16.26 10.93 -2.35
CA ASN A 18 15.84 12.27 -1.93
C ASN A 18 14.54 12.66 -2.64
N SER A 19 13.42 12.39 -1.96
CA SER A 19 12.08 12.65 -2.49
C SER A 19 11.78 14.14 -2.71
N GLU A 20 12.43 15.04 -2.00
CA GLU A 20 12.25 16.49 -2.14
C GLU A 20 12.81 17.04 -3.47
N LEU A 21 13.73 16.31 -4.10
CA LEU A 21 14.36 16.71 -5.36
C LEU A 21 13.73 16.04 -6.59
N VAL A 22 12.72 15.19 -6.40
CA VAL A 22 12.16 14.37 -7.48
C VAL A 22 10.67 14.63 -7.65
N SER A 23 10.28 15.08 -8.84
CA SER A 23 8.88 15.12 -9.23
C SER A 23 8.50 13.87 -10.00
N ILE A 24 7.36 13.28 -9.65
CA ILE A 24 6.85 12.05 -10.25
C ILE A 24 5.62 12.36 -11.12
N GLY A 25 5.72 12.08 -12.41
CA GLY A 25 4.54 12.01 -13.27
C GLY A 25 3.95 10.59 -13.20
N TYR A 26 2.66 10.47 -12.94
CA TYR A 26 1.99 9.19 -12.78
C TYR A 26 0.89 8.99 -13.83
N ILE A 27 0.99 7.89 -14.60
CA ILE A 27 -0.03 7.45 -15.56
C ILE A 27 -0.56 6.09 -15.10
N PRO A 28 -1.80 6.02 -14.57
CA PRO A 28 -2.36 4.82 -13.99
C PRO A 28 -2.74 3.80 -15.07
N THR A 29 -2.08 2.64 -15.06
CA THR A 29 -2.37 1.50 -15.95
C THR A 29 -2.64 0.21 -15.16
N GLY A 30 -2.73 0.29 -13.86
CA GLY A 30 -3.05 -0.84 -12.98
C GLY A 30 -4.52 -1.19 -12.92
N SER A 31 -4.87 -2.20 -12.14
CA SER A 31 -6.25 -2.68 -11.98
C SER A 31 -7.06 -1.91 -10.94
N SER A 32 -6.43 -1.40 -9.89
CA SER A 32 -7.08 -0.67 -8.79
C SER A 32 -6.93 0.83 -8.95
N ASN A 33 -5.70 1.33 -9.05
CA ASN A 33 -5.35 2.73 -9.21
C ASN A 33 -6.00 3.63 -8.15
N ASP A 34 -5.89 3.22 -6.89
CA ASP A 34 -6.51 3.92 -5.76
C ASP A 34 -5.85 5.28 -5.52
N LEU A 35 -4.53 5.38 -5.74
CA LEU A 35 -3.81 6.66 -5.75
C LEU A 35 -4.36 7.62 -6.81
N ALA A 36 -4.54 7.15 -8.05
CA ALA A 36 -5.07 7.99 -9.12
C ALA A 36 -6.49 8.49 -8.81
N ARG A 37 -7.30 7.64 -8.19
CA ARG A 37 -8.65 8.00 -7.73
C ARG A 37 -8.61 9.06 -6.64
N ALA A 38 -7.73 8.91 -5.64
CA ALA A 38 -7.55 9.86 -4.57
C ALA A 38 -7.09 11.24 -5.09
N LEU A 39 -6.16 11.24 -6.03
CA LEU A 39 -5.65 12.44 -6.69
C LEU A 39 -6.58 12.98 -7.80
N LYS A 40 -7.71 12.30 -8.07
CA LYS A 40 -8.70 12.68 -9.10
C LYS A 40 -8.06 12.84 -10.48
N LEU A 41 -7.10 11.99 -10.82
CA LEU A 41 -6.42 12.03 -12.10
C LEU A 41 -7.37 11.66 -13.25
N SER A 42 -7.14 12.24 -14.43
CA SER A 42 -7.86 11.90 -15.64
C SER A 42 -7.72 10.42 -16.00
N ALA A 43 -8.75 9.84 -16.60
CA ALA A 43 -8.71 8.48 -17.13
C ALA A 43 -8.04 8.39 -18.50
N ASP A 44 -7.80 9.53 -19.17
CA ASP A 44 -7.11 9.58 -20.46
C ASP A 44 -5.60 9.70 -20.29
N PRO A 45 -4.81 8.67 -20.65
CA PRO A 45 -3.36 8.70 -20.52
C PRO A 45 -2.68 9.80 -21.34
N LYS A 46 -3.29 10.23 -22.45
CA LYS A 46 -2.73 11.31 -23.28
C LYS A 46 -2.91 12.66 -22.61
N GLU A 47 -4.07 12.91 -22.04
CA GLU A 47 -4.33 14.11 -21.26
C GLU A 47 -3.37 14.20 -20.06
N LEU A 48 -3.18 13.09 -19.33
CA LEU A 48 -2.23 13.03 -18.23
C LEU A 48 -0.78 13.29 -18.68
N LEU A 49 -0.37 12.70 -19.80
CA LEU A 49 0.98 12.91 -20.31
C LEU A 49 1.22 14.38 -20.69
N LEU A 50 0.26 15.02 -21.36
CA LEU A 50 0.33 16.44 -21.69
C LEU A 50 0.42 17.29 -20.42
N HIS A 51 -0.44 17.01 -19.45
CA HIS A 51 -0.42 17.70 -18.16
C HIS A 51 0.94 17.56 -17.45
N ILE A 52 1.50 16.35 -17.38
CA ILE A 52 2.83 16.09 -16.78
C ILE A 52 3.95 16.87 -17.50
N LEU A 53 3.86 17.01 -18.81
CA LEU A 53 4.89 17.72 -19.59
C LEU A 53 4.75 19.25 -19.53
N GLU A 54 3.57 19.75 -19.30
CA GLU A 54 3.26 21.19 -19.22
C GLU A 54 3.31 21.73 -17.80
N GLU A 55 3.15 20.85 -16.79
CA GLU A 55 3.10 21.23 -15.37
C GLU A 55 4.48 21.69 -14.87
N SER A 56 4.52 22.93 -14.45
CA SER A 56 5.74 23.55 -13.89
C SER A 56 5.76 23.59 -12.36
N ASN A 57 4.63 23.21 -11.72
CA ASN A 57 4.49 23.32 -10.25
C ASN A 57 3.82 22.06 -9.69
N PRO A 58 4.59 21.00 -9.40
CA PRO A 58 4.07 19.75 -8.91
C PRO A 58 3.39 19.90 -7.54
N HIS A 59 2.32 19.14 -7.32
CA HIS A 59 1.67 19.06 -6.03
C HIS A 59 2.51 18.22 -5.06
N MET A 60 2.67 18.72 -3.84
CA MET A 60 3.26 17.94 -2.75
C MET A 60 2.19 17.00 -2.19
N ILE A 61 2.60 15.78 -1.89
CA ILE A 61 1.77 14.78 -1.22
C ILE A 61 2.55 14.12 -0.11
N ASP A 62 1.88 13.70 0.94
CA ASP A 62 2.50 12.98 2.04
C ASP A 62 2.91 11.56 1.64
N LEU A 63 4.01 11.09 2.22
CA LEU A 63 4.47 9.71 2.16
C LEU A 63 4.52 9.12 3.55
N GLY A 64 4.01 7.90 3.71
CA GLY A 64 4.21 7.15 4.93
C GLY A 64 5.56 6.44 4.93
N ILE A 65 6.15 6.32 6.12
CA ILE A 65 7.36 5.53 6.35
C ILE A 65 7.01 4.43 7.34
N LEU A 66 7.12 3.19 6.91
CA LEU A 66 7.03 2.01 7.77
C LEU A 66 8.43 1.61 8.20
N THR A 67 8.73 1.69 9.50
CA THR A 67 9.98 1.19 10.08
C THR A 67 9.67 -0.04 10.92
N TYR A 68 10.40 -1.12 10.69
CA TYR A 68 10.18 -2.39 11.38
C TYR A 68 11.50 -3.11 11.65
N GLU A 69 11.48 -3.93 12.70
CA GLU A 69 12.60 -4.80 13.01
C GLU A 69 12.47 -6.11 12.21
N SER A 70 13.53 -6.45 11.51
CA SER A 70 13.59 -7.71 10.77
C SER A 70 14.31 -8.77 11.59
N ASN A 71 13.60 -9.83 11.94
CA ASN A 71 14.19 -11.04 12.56
C ASN A 71 14.77 -12.00 11.50
N ALA A 72 15.10 -11.53 10.30
CA ALA A 72 15.50 -12.37 9.16
C ALA A 72 16.77 -13.21 9.41
N ASP A 73 17.51 -12.96 10.49
CA ASP A 73 18.74 -13.69 10.84
C ASP A 73 18.61 -14.57 12.07
N VAL A 74 17.45 -15.21 12.28
CA VAL A 74 17.28 -16.20 13.38
C VAL A 74 18.22 -17.43 13.22
N THR A 75 18.85 -17.58 12.05
CA THR A 75 19.80 -18.68 11.80
C THR A 75 21.24 -18.40 12.24
N SER A 76 21.61 -17.14 12.48
CA SER A 76 22.92 -16.76 13.03
C SER A 76 22.80 -16.32 14.48
N ARG A 77 22.81 -17.29 15.40
CA ARG A 77 22.69 -17.08 16.86
C ARG A 77 23.92 -16.44 17.54
N LEU A 78 24.64 -15.57 16.87
CA LEU A 78 25.81 -14.90 17.47
C LEU A 78 25.82 -13.42 17.05
N HIS A 79 25.33 -12.57 17.95
CA HIS A 79 25.55 -11.10 17.95
C HIS A 79 24.98 -10.27 16.77
N SER A 80 23.76 -10.50 16.33
CA SER A 80 23.11 -9.55 15.41
C SER A 80 22.21 -8.61 16.20
N HIS A 81 22.55 -7.32 16.16
CA HIS A 81 21.63 -6.24 16.52
C HIS A 81 20.42 -6.29 15.57
N PRO A 82 19.18 -6.02 16.05
CA PRO A 82 18.03 -5.95 15.19
C PRO A 82 18.28 -4.91 14.09
N THR A 83 18.20 -5.34 12.83
CA THR A 83 18.33 -4.43 11.71
C THR A 83 17.01 -3.74 11.49
N HIS A 84 16.95 -2.43 11.76
CA HIS A 84 15.81 -1.60 11.38
C HIS A 84 15.76 -1.51 9.87
N ARG A 85 14.62 -1.85 9.30
CA ARG A 85 14.31 -1.64 7.88
C ARG A 85 13.21 -0.62 7.76
N SER A 86 13.31 0.22 6.75
CA SER A 86 12.28 1.22 6.44
C SER A 86 11.81 1.05 5.01
N ARG A 87 10.51 1.26 4.79
CA ARG A 87 9.90 1.31 3.47
C ARG A 87 8.94 2.48 3.39
N TYR A 88 8.92 3.15 2.26
CA TYR A 88 7.90 4.13 1.95
C TYR A 88 6.60 3.45 1.53
N PHE A 89 5.47 4.08 1.81
CA PHE A 89 4.19 3.73 1.23
C PHE A 89 3.41 4.99 0.88
N ILE A 90 2.62 4.91 -0.19
CA ILE A 90 1.94 6.08 -0.76
C ILE A 90 0.41 5.99 -0.64
N VAL A 91 -0.16 4.82 -0.45
CA VAL A 91 -1.61 4.64 -0.30
C VAL A 91 -1.93 4.24 1.13
N SER A 92 -1.47 3.07 1.54
CA SER A 92 -1.73 2.49 2.85
C SER A 92 -0.65 1.51 3.27
N SER A 93 -0.59 1.22 4.55
CA SER A 93 0.20 0.13 5.14
C SER A 93 -0.64 -0.62 6.15
N GLY A 94 -0.80 -1.93 5.97
CA GLY A 94 -1.68 -2.77 6.78
C GLY A 94 -0.93 -3.86 7.54
N ILE A 95 -1.52 -4.27 8.67
CA ILE A 95 -1.06 -5.39 9.50
C ILE A 95 -2.24 -6.31 9.78
N GLY A 96 -2.01 -7.62 9.73
CA GLY A 96 -3.00 -8.63 10.05
C GLY A 96 -3.71 -9.18 8.81
N PHE A 97 -5.04 -9.29 8.86
CA PHE A 97 -5.85 -9.87 7.78
C PHE A 97 -5.61 -9.22 6.42
N ASP A 98 -5.53 -7.92 6.35
CA ASP A 98 -5.30 -7.17 5.12
C ASP A 98 -3.96 -7.54 4.47
N ALA A 99 -2.88 -7.50 5.25
CA ALA A 99 -1.56 -7.91 4.80
C ALA A 99 -1.53 -9.37 4.31
N ALA A 100 -2.24 -10.28 5.00
CA ALA A 100 -2.33 -11.69 4.61
C ALA A 100 -3.07 -11.88 3.28
N VAL A 101 -4.12 -11.08 3.02
CA VAL A 101 -4.82 -11.08 1.72
C VAL A 101 -3.89 -10.62 0.60
N CYS A 102 -3.13 -9.55 0.83
CA CYS A 102 -2.16 -9.03 -0.13
C CYS A 102 -1.05 -10.06 -0.43
N GLU A 103 -0.47 -10.67 0.60
CA GLU A 103 0.56 -11.70 0.46
C GLU A 103 0.07 -12.90 -0.34
N GLU A 104 -1.10 -13.45 0.00
CA GLU A 104 -1.68 -14.57 -0.76
C GLU A 104 -2.03 -14.16 -2.19
N ALA A 105 -2.57 -12.97 -2.39
CA ALA A 105 -2.89 -12.48 -3.74
C ALA A 105 -1.64 -12.32 -4.63
N LEU A 106 -0.49 -11.97 -4.04
CA LEU A 106 0.79 -11.87 -4.77
C LEU A 106 1.40 -13.23 -5.07
N SER A 107 1.32 -14.18 -4.14
CA SER A 107 1.95 -15.51 -4.23
C SER A 107 1.09 -16.56 -4.94
N SER A 108 -0.23 -16.33 -5.07
CA SER A 108 -1.16 -17.34 -5.55
C SER A 108 -1.03 -17.62 -7.05
N PRO A 109 -0.75 -18.87 -7.47
CA PRO A 109 -0.78 -19.28 -8.86
C PRO A 109 -2.19 -19.18 -9.49
N ILE A 110 -3.24 -19.14 -8.70
CA ILE A 110 -4.64 -19.00 -9.10
C ILE A 110 -4.87 -17.61 -9.76
N LYS A 111 -4.12 -16.58 -9.34
CA LYS A 111 -4.17 -15.25 -9.94
C LYS A 111 -3.94 -15.28 -11.46
N ASN A 112 -2.94 -16.03 -11.90
CA ASN A 112 -2.59 -16.11 -13.33
C ASN A 112 -3.66 -16.84 -14.16
N ALA A 113 -4.33 -17.84 -13.59
CA ALA A 113 -5.39 -18.59 -14.24
C ALA A 113 -6.69 -17.77 -14.36
N LEU A 114 -7.07 -17.06 -13.28
CA LEU A 114 -8.31 -16.28 -13.23
C LEU A 114 -8.20 -14.91 -13.91
N ASN A 115 -7.00 -14.33 -13.99
CA ASN A 115 -6.78 -13.14 -14.81
C ASN A 115 -6.98 -13.42 -16.30
N LYS A 116 -6.65 -14.61 -16.79
CA LYS A 116 -6.97 -15.05 -18.16
C LYS A 116 -8.48 -15.11 -18.42
N LEU A 117 -9.26 -15.34 -17.38
CA LEU A 117 -10.73 -15.42 -17.47
C LEU A 117 -11.44 -14.08 -17.17
N ARG A 118 -10.71 -12.98 -17.00
CA ARG A 118 -11.25 -11.66 -16.60
C ARG A 118 -12.01 -11.66 -15.27
N LEU A 119 -11.79 -12.65 -14.42
CA LEU A 119 -12.44 -12.85 -13.12
C LEU A 119 -11.57 -12.34 -11.93
N GLY A 120 -10.64 -11.42 -12.18
CA GLY A 120 -9.70 -10.94 -11.18
C GLY A 120 -10.35 -10.44 -9.89
N LYS A 121 -11.46 -9.69 -9.98
CA LYS A 121 -12.20 -9.22 -8.79
C LYS A 121 -12.77 -10.37 -7.95
N LEU A 122 -13.25 -11.44 -8.59
CA LEU A 122 -13.78 -12.61 -7.90
C LEU A 122 -12.68 -13.40 -7.17
N THR A 123 -11.47 -13.41 -7.73
CA THR A 123 -10.30 -14.01 -7.08
C THR A 123 -9.98 -13.33 -5.77
N TYR A 124 -9.89 -11.99 -5.77
CA TYR A 124 -9.63 -11.23 -4.55
C TYR A 124 -10.72 -11.47 -3.50
N LEU A 125 -11.98 -11.52 -3.91
CA LEU A 125 -13.08 -11.83 -3.00
C LEU A 125 -12.95 -13.23 -2.38
N CYS A 126 -12.61 -14.24 -3.16
CA CYS A 126 -12.42 -15.61 -2.66
C CYS A 126 -11.22 -15.69 -1.69
N ILE A 127 -10.11 -15.03 -2.01
CA ILE A 127 -8.94 -14.96 -1.13
C ILE A 127 -9.29 -14.23 0.16
N ALA A 128 -9.96 -13.09 0.07
CA ALA A 128 -10.40 -12.32 1.23
C ALA A 128 -11.33 -13.14 2.14
N LEU A 129 -12.32 -13.83 1.59
CA LEU A 129 -13.19 -14.70 2.37
C LEU A 129 -12.42 -15.84 3.03
N LYS A 130 -11.54 -16.52 2.30
CA LYS A 130 -10.68 -17.58 2.85
C LYS A 130 -9.85 -17.07 4.01
N GLN A 131 -9.18 -15.95 3.84
CA GLN A 131 -8.35 -15.33 4.88
C GLN A 131 -9.18 -14.84 6.06
N LEU A 132 -10.38 -14.33 5.84
CA LEU A 132 -11.29 -13.93 6.92
C LEU A 132 -11.65 -15.10 7.85
N PHE A 133 -11.92 -16.28 7.27
CA PHE A 133 -12.20 -17.49 8.07
C PHE A 133 -10.94 -18.07 8.75
N ALA A 134 -9.76 -17.83 8.18
CA ALA A 134 -8.49 -18.32 8.73
C ALA A 134 -7.87 -17.34 9.73
N ALA A 135 -8.28 -16.07 9.72
CA ALA A 135 -7.69 -15.01 10.51
C ALA A 135 -7.87 -15.26 12.00
N LYS A 136 -6.77 -15.09 12.74
CA LYS A 136 -6.79 -15.14 14.19
C LYS A 136 -6.58 -13.74 14.73
N ALA A 137 -7.53 -13.29 15.54
CA ALA A 137 -7.37 -12.03 16.24
C ALA A 137 -6.22 -12.13 17.26
N ILE A 138 -5.40 -11.10 17.32
CA ILE A 138 -4.28 -10.95 18.26
C ILE A 138 -4.52 -9.77 19.18
N SER A 139 -3.88 -9.77 20.36
CA SER A 139 -3.82 -8.56 21.18
C SER A 139 -2.75 -7.62 20.64
N CYS A 140 -3.04 -6.33 20.66
CA CYS A 140 -2.15 -5.31 20.15
C CYS A 140 -2.22 -4.06 21.03
N GLU A 141 -1.09 -3.39 21.19
CA GLU A 141 -0.99 -2.04 21.69
C GLU A 141 -0.61 -1.11 20.55
N ILE A 142 -1.36 -0.03 20.40
CA ILE A 142 -1.09 1.00 19.39
C ILE A 142 -0.83 2.30 20.14
N THR A 143 0.36 2.86 19.98
CA THR A 143 0.69 4.17 20.52
C THR A 143 0.62 5.21 19.42
N LEU A 144 -0.23 6.21 19.58
CA LEU A 144 -0.41 7.31 18.65
C LEU A 144 0.40 8.51 19.14
N ASP A 145 1.15 9.13 18.25
CA ASP A 145 1.94 10.36 18.49
C ASP A 145 2.84 10.28 19.74
N GLY A 146 3.29 9.07 20.07
CA GLY A 146 4.16 8.82 21.23
C GLY A 146 3.53 9.05 22.59
N SER A 147 2.23 9.33 22.70
CA SER A 147 1.56 9.72 23.94
C SER A 147 0.30 8.92 24.27
N GLU A 148 -0.54 8.66 23.31
CA GLU A 148 -1.79 7.94 23.51
C GLU A 148 -1.61 6.45 23.18
N THR A 149 -1.82 5.57 24.17
CA THR A 149 -1.72 4.12 23.98
C THR A 149 -3.10 3.49 24.09
N ILE A 150 -3.49 2.78 23.05
CA ILE A 150 -4.75 2.05 22.92
C ILE A 150 -4.45 0.56 22.97
N TYR A 151 -5.01 -0.15 23.93
CA TYR A 151 -4.95 -1.60 23.99
C TYR A 151 -6.15 -2.23 23.30
N ILE A 152 -5.90 -3.06 22.31
CA ILE A 152 -6.92 -3.78 21.54
C ILE A 152 -6.77 -5.28 21.82
N PRO A 153 -7.69 -5.90 22.58
CA PRO A 153 -7.54 -7.30 22.99
C PRO A 153 -7.76 -8.30 21.85
N LYS A 154 -8.46 -7.89 20.78
CA LYS A 154 -8.77 -8.73 19.62
C LYS A 154 -8.71 -7.88 18.35
N LEU A 155 -7.50 -7.66 17.85
CA LEU A 155 -7.27 -7.00 16.57
C LEU A 155 -7.31 -8.03 15.45
N LEU A 156 -8.13 -7.81 14.45
CA LEU A 156 -8.15 -8.61 13.23
C LEU A 156 -7.20 -8.03 12.18
N PHE A 157 -7.26 -6.72 11.99
CA PHE A 157 -6.34 -5.95 11.17
C PHE A 157 -6.35 -4.48 11.57
N THR A 158 -5.32 -3.78 11.17
CA THR A 158 -5.26 -2.31 11.17
C THR A 158 -4.58 -1.83 9.91
N ALA A 159 -4.99 -0.67 9.42
CA ALA A 159 -4.37 -0.01 8.29
C ALA A 159 -4.10 1.45 8.61
N LEU A 160 -2.93 1.92 8.21
CA LEU A 160 -2.54 3.32 8.19
C LEU A 160 -2.82 3.83 6.78
N MET A 161 -3.69 4.82 6.66
CA MET A 161 -4.17 5.32 5.37
C MET A 161 -3.67 6.76 5.16
N ILE A 162 -3.01 7.01 4.03
CA ILE A 162 -2.67 8.37 3.57
C ILE A 162 -3.79 8.92 2.68
N HIS A 163 -4.43 8.02 1.93
CA HIS A 163 -5.53 8.35 1.03
C HIS A 163 -6.82 7.64 1.44
N PRO A 164 -7.99 8.17 1.02
CA PRO A 164 -9.29 7.60 1.40
C PRO A 164 -9.56 6.20 0.87
N PHE A 165 -8.92 5.81 -0.25
CA PHE A 165 -9.28 4.62 -1.01
C PHE A 165 -8.22 3.53 -0.92
N GLU A 166 -8.68 2.27 -0.85
CA GLU A 166 -7.86 1.08 -0.91
C GLU A 166 -8.65 -0.10 -1.49
N GLY A 167 -7.94 -1.14 -1.96
CA GLY A 167 -8.55 -2.39 -2.40
C GLY A 167 -9.40 -2.29 -3.67
N GLY A 168 -9.11 -1.31 -4.54
CA GLY A 168 -9.81 -1.10 -5.80
C GLY A 168 -11.06 -0.21 -5.69
N GLY A 169 -10.98 0.81 -4.85
CA GLY A 169 -11.97 1.87 -4.72
C GLY A 169 -12.85 1.81 -3.50
N PHE A 170 -12.55 0.95 -2.54
CA PHE A 170 -13.23 1.00 -1.25
C PHE A 170 -12.76 2.23 -0.46
N CYS A 171 -13.72 3.04 -0.01
CA CYS A 171 -13.45 4.23 0.79
C CYS A 171 -13.38 3.86 2.27
N PHE A 172 -12.22 3.34 2.71
CA PHE A 172 -12.03 2.92 4.10
C PHE A 172 -11.82 4.09 5.05
N CYS A 173 -11.18 5.16 4.59
CA CYS A 173 -10.87 6.32 5.42
C CYS A 173 -11.30 7.62 4.72
N PRO A 174 -12.62 7.95 4.71
CA PRO A 174 -13.14 9.12 3.98
C PRO A 174 -12.55 10.46 4.39
N GLN A 175 -11.96 10.53 5.58
CA GLN A 175 -11.37 11.75 6.16
C GLN A 175 -9.84 11.79 6.00
N ALA A 176 -9.23 10.78 5.36
CA ALA A 176 -7.80 10.83 5.09
C ALA A 176 -7.50 12.01 4.14
N ASP A 177 -6.55 12.83 4.56
CA ASP A 177 -6.06 14.00 3.83
C ASP A 177 -4.58 13.76 3.52
N ASN A 178 -4.19 14.01 2.28
CA ASN A 178 -2.85 13.78 1.77
C ASN A 178 -2.04 15.08 1.61
N GLN A 179 -2.49 16.16 2.28
CA GLN A 179 -1.86 17.48 2.26
C GLN A 179 -1.38 17.90 3.64
#